data_caf04199e1f37157249ba801c4a50c20
#
_entry.id   caf04199e1f37157249ba801c4a50c20
#
_cell.length_a   1.000
_cell.length_b   1.000
_cell.length_c   1.000
_cell.angle_alpha   90.00
_cell.angle_beta   90.00
_cell.angle_gamma   90.00
#
_symmetry.space_group_name_H-M   'P 1'
#
loop_
_entity.id
_entity.type
_entity.pdbx_description
1 polymer ?
#
loop_
_entity_poly.entity_id
_entity_poly.type
_entity_poly.pdbx_seq_one_letter_code
_entity_poly.pdbx_strand_id
1 'polypeptide(L)'
;LASTPMRQGLIRFRAELKAVAEGGVVSTAKDTLTVDKADSVTLVLAAGTNLDRPDIHADLRAAAKPYAALRERAVADHAKYFRRAWLQLGSATDPLADVPTDERLRRAAAGSDDEHLLMLYFQYGRYLLIASSRPDAPLPANLQGIWNESMQPPWGSKFTININTEMNYWLAQVGALPELDKPLYKLLELAQPRGEAVAKAYYGARGFVLHHNTDVWGDAVPVDGIGSGIWPMGGAWLSLELWEHYAFTGDQQYLAVRAYPILRAAGQFLLDYLTPDSDGHL
;
A
#
# COMPACT_ATOMS: atom_id res chain seq x y z
N LEU A 1 4.54 -19.73 13.02
CA LEU A 1 5.96 -19.44 12.72
C LEU A 1 6.34 -18.13 13.39
N ALA A 2 7.41 -18.09 14.19
CA ALA A 2 7.95 -16.86 14.75
C ALA A 2 9.19 -16.47 13.96
N SER A 3 9.35 -15.19 13.62
CA SER A 3 10.57 -14.70 12.98
C SER A 3 11.77 -14.91 13.92
N THR A 4 12.85 -15.43 13.38
CA THR A 4 14.15 -15.31 14.03
C THR A 4 14.54 -13.83 13.99
N PRO A 5 14.93 -13.19 15.09
CA PRO A 5 15.39 -11.82 15.01
C PRO A 5 16.64 -11.79 14.11
N MET A 6 16.51 -11.17 12.94
CA MET A 6 17.70 -10.65 12.27
C MET A 6 18.42 -9.72 13.25
N ARG A 7 19.72 -9.52 13.12
CA ARG A 7 20.52 -8.63 13.98
C ARG A 7 19.73 -7.38 14.33
N GLN A 8 19.20 -7.31 15.57
CA GLN A 8 18.28 -6.26 16.02
C GLN A 8 16.86 -6.30 15.43
N GLY A 9 16.33 -7.48 15.06
CA GLY A 9 14.96 -7.60 14.57
C GLY A 9 13.93 -6.97 15.51
N LEU A 10 13.58 -5.72 15.22
CA LEU A 10 12.56 -5.00 15.96
C LEU A 10 11.16 -5.50 15.60
N ILE A 11 11.02 -6.09 14.42
CA ILE A 11 9.75 -6.62 13.94
C ILE A 11 9.71 -8.12 14.16
N ARG A 12 8.63 -8.56 14.81
CA ARG A 12 8.27 -9.96 14.97
C ARG A 12 6.93 -10.19 14.30
N PHE A 13 6.76 -11.32 13.66
CA PHE A 13 5.48 -11.71 13.09
C PHE A 13 4.97 -13.02 13.69
N ARG A 14 3.66 -13.20 13.63
CA ARG A 14 2.98 -14.43 13.95
C ARG A 14 1.92 -14.71 12.90
N ALA A 15 1.76 -15.97 12.52
CA ALA A 15 0.69 -16.43 11.65
C ALA A 15 0.10 -17.70 12.24
N GLU A 16 -1.23 -17.82 12.22
CA GLU A 16 -1.96 -19.00 12.64
C GLU A 16 -2.93 -19.42 11.54
N LEU A 17 -2.93 -20.71 11.23
CA LEU A 17 -3.83 -21.34 10.27
C LEU A 17 -4.81 -22.26 11.02
N LYS A 18 -6.11 -22.06 10.78
CA LYS A 18 -7.18 -22.93 11.23
C LYS A 18 -7.84 -23.58 10.02
N ALA A 19 -7.98 -24.90 10.04
CA ALA A 19 -8.78 -25.62 9.06
C ALA A 19 -10.13 -26.01 9.67
N VAL A 20 -11.20 -25.80 8.91
CA VAL A 20 -12.56 -26.23 9.24
C VAL A 20 -13.04 -27.13 8.09
N ALA A 21 -13.22 -28.41 8.36
CA ALA A 21 -13.66 -29.38 7.38
C ALA A 21 -15.17 -29.63 7.50
N GLU A 22 -15.82 -29.85 6.38
CA GLU A 22 -17.16 -30.43 6.28
C GLU A 22 -16.99 -31.89 5.89
N GLY A 23 -17.43 -32.81 6.75
CA GLY A 23 -17.07 -34.22 6.66
C GLY A 23 -15.58 -34.47 7.00
N GLY A 24 -15.18 -35.73 7.02
CA GLY A 24 -13.79 -36.11 7.22
C GLY A 24 -13.18 -35.72 8.56
N VAL A 25 -11.85 -35.70 8.60
CA VAL A 25 -11.07 -35.44 9.82
C VAL A 25 -9.92 -34.45 9.52
N VAL A 26 -9.72 -33.51 10.43
CA VAL A 26 -8.55 -32.65 10.45
C VAL A 26 -7.62 -33.08 11.57
N SER A 27 -6.36 -33.28 11.25
CA SER A 27 -5.32 -33.62 12.22
C SER A 27 -4.08 -32.79 12.04
N THR A 28 -3.30 -32.61 13.11
CA THR A 28 -2.02 -31.90 13.06
C THR A 28 -0.94 -32.76 13.65
N ALA A 29 0.20 -32.85 12.98
CA ALA A 29 1.39 -33.55 13.47
C ALA A 29 2.62 -32.70 13.11
N LYS A 30 3.40 -32.31 14.12
CA LYS A 30 4.56 -31.41 13.97
C LYS A 30 4.19 -30.11 13.22
N ASP A 31 4.66 -29.98 11.99
CA ASP A 31 4.51 -28.84 11.08
C ASP A 31 3.49 -29.09 9.96
N THR A 32 2.76 -30.19 10.02
CA THR A 32 1.83 -30.62 8.98
C THR A 32 0.39 -30.59 9.49
N LEU A 33 -0.50 -30.02 8.71
CA LEU A 33 -1.95 -30.10 8.85
C LEU A 33 -2.47 -31.02 7.76
N THR A 34 -3.20 -32.08 8.17
CA THR A 34 -3.78 -33.08 7.25
C THR A 34 -5.29 -33.00 7.31
N VAL A 35 -5.92 -32.98 6.15
CA VAL A 35 -7.37 -33.11 5.98
C VAL A 35 -7.63 -34.41 5.22
N ASP A 36 -8.40 -35.32 5.81
CA ASP A 36 -8.71 -36.63 5.20
C ASP A 36 -10.21 -36.81 5.03
N LYS A 37 -10.61 -37.20 3.83
CA LYS A 37 -11.99 -37.55 3.45
C LYS A 37 -13.04 -36.47 3.73
N ALA A 38 -12.64 -35.19 3.65
CA ALA A 38 -13.57 -34.07 3.75
C ALA A 38 -14.22 -33.76 2.39
N ASP A 39 -15.48 -33.39 2.42
CA ASP A 39 -16.22 -32.90 1.24
C ASP A 39 -15.74 -31.49 0.86
N SER A 40 -15.46 -30.67 1.87
CA SER A 40 -14.87 -29.33 1.72
C SER A 40 -13.99 -28.97 2.91
N VAL A 41 -13.08 -28.01 2.71
CA VAL A 41 -12.30 -27.41 3.79
C VAL A 41 -12.21 -25.89 3.64
N THR A 42 -12.48 -25.18 4.71
CA THR A 42 -12.22 -23.74 4.82
C THR A 42 -10.94 -23.53 5.62
N LEU A 43 -9.95 -22.89 5.00
CA LEU A 43 -8.71 -22.50 5.65
C LEU A 43 -8.82 -21.03 6.06
N VAL A 44 -8.65 -20.75 7.34
CA VAL A 44 -8.65 -19.39 7.90
C VAL A 44 -7.25 -19.08 8.38
N LEU A 45 -6.60 -18.12 7.71
CA LEU A 45 -5.29 -17.61 8.08
C LEU A 45 -5.45 -16.25 8.77
N ALA A 46 -4.89 -16.13 9.97
CA ALA A 46 -4.69 -14.84 10.64
C ALA A 46 -3.19 -14.62 10.85
N ALA A 47 -2.73 -13.41 10.52
CA ALA A 47 -1.33 -13.06 10.63
C ALA A 47 -1.18 -11.60 11.09
N GLY A 48 -0.08 -11.28 11.75
CA GLY A 48 0.22 -9.93 12.15
C GLY A 48 1.62 -9.76 12.69
N THR A 49 1.97 -8.51 12.97
CA THR A 49 3.29 -8.12 13.48
C THR A 49 3.16 -7.40 14.82
N ASN A 50 4.29 -7.16 15.47
CA ASN A 50 4.29 -6.30 16.67
C ASN A 50 4.10 -4.81 16.36
N LEU A 51 4.06 -4.39 15.09
CA LEU A 51 3.73 -3.02 14.68
C LEU A 51 2.23 -2.76 14.74
N ASP A 52 1.45 -3.66 14.16
CA ASP A 52 0.00 -3.57 14.07
C ASP A 52 -0.72 -4.27 15.23
N ARG A 53 0.01 -5.07 16.02
CA ARG A 53 -0.46 -5.77 17.23
C ARG A 53 -1.84 -6.41 17.11
N PRO A 54 -2.16 -7.14 16.03
CA PRO A 54 -3.45 -7.78 15.91
C PRO A 54 -3.63 -8.84 17.01
N ASP A 55 -4.84 -8.94 17.53
CA ASP A 55 -5.24 -10.11 18.30
C ASP A 55 -5.60 -11.25 17.32
N ILE A 56 -4.58 -12.03 16.91
CA ILE A 56 -4.74 -13.16 15.98
C ILE A 56 -5.83 -14.12 16.44
N HIS A 57 -5.95 -14.34 17.75
CA HIS A 57 -7.00 -15.21 18.28
C HIS A 57 -8.39 -14.58 18.18
N ALA A 58 -8.51 -13.24 18.35
CA ALA A 58 -9.77 -12.55 18.11
C ALA A 58 -10.17 -12.62 16.64
N ASP A 59 -9.21 -12.45 15.72
CA ASP A 59 -9.43 -12.58 14.28
C ASP A 59 -9.91 -13.99 13.91
N LEU A 60 -9.25 -15.04 14.42
CA LEU A 60 -9.68 -16.41 14.21
C LEU A 60 -11.07 -16.71 14.81
N ARG A 61 -11.40 -16.12 15.98
CA ARG A 61 -12.76 -16.22 16.56
C ARG A 61 -13.78 -15.48 15.69
N ALA A 62 -13.46 -14.30 15.20
CA ALA A 62 -14.35 -13.50 14.35
C ALA A 62 -14.60 -14.18 12.98
N ALA A 63 -13.63 -14.97 12.52
CA ALA A 63 -13.73 -15.77 11.31
C ALA A 63 -14.32 -17.17 11.53
N ALA A 64 -14.74 -17.52 12.75
CA ALA A 64 -15.44 -18.78 13.06
C ALA A 64 -16.91 -18.73 12.60
N LYS A 65 -17.10 -18.61 11.29
CA LYS A 65 -18.41 -18.50 10.60
C LYS A 65 -18.38 -19.41 9.37
N PRO A 66 -19.57 -19.81 8.85
CA PRO A 66 -19.64 -20.51 7.58
C PRO A 66 -18.98 -19.70 6.45
N TYR A 67 -18.31 -20.39 5.53
CA TYR A 67 -17.62 -19.76 4.40
C TYR A 67 -18.52 -18.80 3.62
N ALA A 68 -19.77 -19.17 3.37
CA ALA A 68 -20.74 -18.31 2.68
C ALA A 68 -20.91 -16.93 3.36
N ALA A 69 -21.00 -16.90 4.68
CA ALA A 69 -21.14 -15.66 5.45
C ALA A 69 -19.84 -14.83 5.44
N LEU A 70 -18.67 -15.48 5.46
CA LEU A 70 -17.39 -14.78 5.32
C LEU A 70 -17.25 -14.16 3.93
N ARG A 71 -17.61 -14.92 2.89
CA ARG A 71 -17.58 -14.46 1.50
C ARG A 71 -18.56 -13.29 1.27
N GLU A 72 -19.79 -13.39 1.78
CA GLU A 72 -20.79 -12.32 1.67
C GLU A 72 -20.27 -11.01 2.30
N ARG A 73 -19.71 -11.08 3.51
CA ARG A 73 -19.10 -9.92 4.17
C ARG A 73 -17.95 -9.32 3.37
N ALA A 74 -17.03 -10.15 2.88
CA ALA A 74 -15.88 -9.70 2.09
C ALA A 74 -16.32 -9.02 0.79
N VAL A 75 -17.31 -9.62 0.08
CA VAL A 75 -17.88 -9.03 -1.14
C VAL A 75 -18.59 -7.71 -0.84
N ALA A 76 -19.41 -7.65 0.21
CA ALA A 76 -20.12 -6.43 0.59
C ALA A 76 -19.14 -5.30 0.98
N ASP A 77 -18.09 -5.62 1.72
CA ASP A 77 -17.07 -4.65 2.10
C ASP A 77 -16.28 -4.14 0.90
N HIS A 78 -15.79 -5.03 0.05
CA HIS A 78 -15.07 -4.67 -1.18
C HIS A 78 -15.95 -3.83 -2.12
N ALA A 79 -17.21 -4.21 -2.30
CA ALA A 79 -18.14 -3.53 -3.19
C ALA A 79 -18.41 -2.07 -2.81
N LYS A 80 -18.28 -1.67 -1.53
CA LYS A 80 -18.41 -0.28 -1.08
C LYS A 80 -17.44 0.66 -1.79
N TYR A 81 -16.26 0.16 -2.11
CA TYR A 81 -15.21 0.90 -2.81
C TYR A 81 -15.25 0.62 -4.31
N PHE A 82 -15.32 -0.65 -4.68
CA PHE A 82 -15.16 -1.08 -6.06
C PHE A 82 -16.25 -0.52 -7.00
N ARG A 83 -17.49 -0.45 -6.53
CA ARG A 83 -18.65 0.02 -7.34
C ARG A 83 -18.74 1.53 -7.52
N ARG A 84 -17.82 2.32 -6.95
CA ARG A 84 -17.86 3.79 -7.05
C ARG A 84 -17.43 4.34 -8.40
N ALA A 85 -16.62 3.61 -9.14
CA ALA A 85 -16.17 4.01 -10.46
C ALA A 85 -16.24 2.81 -11.42
N TRP A 86 -16.59 3.10 -12.64
CA TRP A 86 -16.67 2.13 -13.73
C TRP A 86 -16.12 2.78 -15.00
N LEU A 87 -15.33 2.04 -15.76
CA LEU A 87 -14.86 2.40 -17.08
C LEU A 87 -15.49 1.46 -18.09
N GLN A 88 -16.16 1.99 -19.13
CA GLN A 88 -16.67 1.24 -20.26
C GLN A 88 -15.97 1.72 -21.52
N LEU A 89 -15.30 0.82 -22.21
CA LEU A 89 -14.70 1.02 -23.53
C LEU A 89 -15.34 0.03 -24.48
N GLY A 90 -15.58 0.48 -25.72
CA GLY A 90 -16.14 -0.38 -26.77
C GLY A 90 -17.52 -0.96 -26.46
N SER A 91 -17.74 -2.20 -26.89
CA SER A 91 -19.00 -2.92 -26.74
C SER A 91 -19.37 -3.18 -25.28
N ALA A 92 -20.67 -3.21 -24.97
CA ALA A 92 -21.15 -3.62 -23.65
C ALA A 92 -20.92 -5.12 -23.38
N THR A 93 -20.75 -5.93 -24.43
CA THR A 93 -20.47 -7.36 -24.32
C THR A 93 -19.02 -7.63 -24.70
N ASP A 94 -18.30 -8.32 -23.81
CA ASP A 94 -16.91 -8.72 -24.05
C ASP A 94 -16.88 -9.93 -25.03
N PRO A 95 -16.40 -9.75 -26.27
CA PRO A 95 -16.31 -10.85 -27.24
C PRO A 95 -15.22 -11.87 -26.87
N LEU A 96 -14.33 -11.53 -25.93
CA LEU A 96 -13.22 -12.36 -25.46
C LEU A 96 -13.40 -12.84 -24.01
N ALA A 97 -14.62 -12.79 -23.47
CA ALA A 97 -14.90 -13.15 -22.08
C ALA A 97 -14.40 -14.56 -21.68
N ASP A 98 -14.45 -15.51 -22.61
CA ASP A 98 -14.01 -16.90 -22.39
C ASP A 98 -12.51 -17.10 -22.68
N VAL A 99 -11.79 -16.07 -23.13
CA VAL A 99 -10.36 -16.16 -23.41
C VAL A 99 -9.58 -15.87 -22.11
N PRO A 100 -8.68 -16.78 -21.69
CA PRO A 100 -7.85 -16.55 -20.51
C PRO A 100 -7.02 -15.27 -20.60
N THR A 101 -6.84 -14.57 -19.47
CA THR A 101 -6.20 -13.25 -19.43
C THR A 101 -4.74 -13.28 -19.94
N ASP A 102 -4.01 -14.34 -19.67
CA ASP A 102 -2.63 -14.53 -20.17
C ASP A 102 -2.58 -14.63 -21.70
N GLU A 103 -3.57 -15.26 -22.30
CA GLU A 103 -3.71 -15.31 -23.75
C GLU A 103 -4.09 -13.93 -24.33
N ARG A 104 -5.00 -13.21 -23.68
CA ARG A 104 -5.35 -11.83 -24.06
C ARG A 104 -4.13 -10.92 -24.01
N LEU A 105 -3.31 -11.01 -22.95
CA LEU A 105 -2.06 -10.25 -22.81
C LEU A 105 -1.06 -10.58 -23.94
N ARG A 106 -0.94 -11.87 -24.33
CA ARG A 106 -0.07 -12.27 -25.46
C ARG A 106 -0.55 -11.69 -26.77
N ARG A 107 -1.87 -11.68 -27.03
CA ARG A 107 -2.46 -11.08 -28.23
C ARG A 107 -2.28 -9.57 -28.26
N ALA A 108 -2.50 -8.89 -27.15
CA ALA A 108 -2.27 -7.45 -27.04
C ALA A 108 -0.78 -7.08 -27.28
N ALA A 109 0.15 -7.86 -26.73
CA ALA A 109 1.58 -7.69 -27.00
C ALA A 109 1.97 -7.92 -28.47
N ALA A 110 1.17 -8.71 -29.22
CA ALA A 110 1.30 -8.91 -30.65
C ALA A 110 0.55 -7.85 -31.51
N GLY A 111 -0.03 -6.83 -30.87
CA GLY A 111 -0.68 -5.70 -31.54
C GLY A 111 -2.19 -5.87 -31.76
N SER A 112 -2.85 -6.80 -31.06
CA SER A 112 -4.31 -6.89 -31.10
C SER A 112 -4.94 -5.88 -30.16
N ASP A 113 -5.96 -5.17 -30.62
CA ASP A 113 -6.79 -4.32 -29.79
C ASP A 113 -7.70 -5.16 -28.88
N ASP A 114 -7.74 -4.78 -27.59
CA ASP A 114 -8.58 -5.43 -26.59
C ASP A 114 -9.03 -4.38 -25.54
N GLU A 115 -10.12 -3.69 -25.85
CA GLU A 115 -10.68 -2.64 -25.01
C GLU A 115 -11.13 -3.16 -23.63
N HIS A 116 -11.66 -4.39 -23.59
CA HIS A 116 -12.09 -5.01 -22.34
C HIS A 116 -10.90 -5.42 -21.45
N LEU A 117 -9.75 -5.75 -22.04
CA LEU A 117 -8.51 -5.96 -21.27
C LEU A 117 -8.05 -4.65 -20.60
N LEU A 118 -8.19 -3.50 -21.28
CA LEU A 118 -7.89 -2.18 -20.67
C LEU A 118 -8.86 -1.86 -19.52
N MET A 119 -10.15 -2.16 -19.68
CA MET A 119 -11.13 -2.03 -18.61
C MET A 119 -10.79 -2.92 -17.41
N LEU A 120 -10.41 -4.17 -17.66
CA LEU A 120 -9.98 -5.11 -16.62
C LEU A 120 -8.73 -4.58 -15.93
N TYR A 121 -7.75 -4.05 -16.66
CA TYR A 121 -6.52 -3.48 -16.12
C TYR A 121 -6.78 -2.28 -15.20
N PHE A 122 -7.66 -1.35 -15.63
CA PHE A 122 -8.11 -0.24 -14.78
C PHE A 122 -8.75 -0.73 -13.48
N GLN A 123 -9.69 -1.66 -13.56
CA GLN A 123 -10.37 -2.19 -12.38
C GLN A 123 -9.44 -3.02 -11.50
N TYR A 124 -8.47 -3.70 -12.10
CA TYR A 124 -7.47 -4.46 -11.34
C TYR A 124 -6.53 -3.54 -10.56
N GLY A 125 -6.10 -2.41 -11.11
CA GLY A 125 -5.36 -1.38 -10.37
C GLY A 125 -6.14 -0.87 -9.16
N ARG A 126 -7.44 -0.60 -9.32
CA ARG A 126 -8.32 -0.23 -8.20
C ARG A 126 -8.44 -1.35 -7.16
N TYR A 127 -8.59 -2.60 -7.59
CA TYR A 127 -8.60 -3.76 -6.69
C TYR A 127 -7.31 -3.84 -5.87
N LEU A 128 -6.15 -3.65 -6.47
CA LEU A 128 -4.86 -3.71 -5.78
C LEU A 128 -4.77 -2.65 -4.68
N LEU A 129 -5.18 -1.41 -4.93
CA LEU A 129 -5.19 -0.36 -3.91
C LEU A 129 -6.23 -0.66 -2.80
N ILE A 130 -7.45 -1.07 -3.16
CA ILE A 130 -8.48 -1.46 -2.19
C ILE A 130 -7.99 -2.58 -1.27
N ALA A 131 -7.24 -3.54 -1.79
CA ALA A 131 -6.73 -4.67 -1.04
C ALA A 131 -5.52 -4.32 -0.14
N SER A 132 -4.67 -3.37 -0.57
CA SER A 132 -3.38 -3.08 0.09
C SER A 132 -3.38 -1.84 0.98
N SER A 133 -4.37 -0.95 0.87
CA SER A 133 -4.36 0.34 1.60
C SER A 133 -5.74 0.68 2.16
N ARG A 134 -6.15 -0.02 3.21
CA ARG A 134 -7.44 0.27 3.87
C ARG A 134 -7.31 1.49 4.79
N PRO A 135 -8.39 2.28 5.01
CA PRO A 135 -8.33 3.53 5.79
C PRO A 135 -7.87 3.36 7.24
N ASP A 136 -8.07 2.17 7.80
CA ASP A 136 -7.69 1.77 9.15
C ASP A 136 -6.35 1.03 9.21
N ALA A 137 -5.74 0.73 8.05
CA ALA A 137 -4.44 0.08 8.02
C ALA A 137 -3.37 0.93 8.75
N PRO A 138 -2.45 0.28 9.48
CA PRO A 138 -1.39 0.98 10.19
C PRO A 138 -0.34 1.58 9.23
N LEU A 139 -0.16 0.98 8.06
CA LEU A 139 0.84 1.34 7.07
C LEU A 139 0.24 1.41 5.67
N PRO A 140 0.80 2.24 4.77
CA PRO A 140 0.39 2.27 3.38
C PRO A 140 0.87 1.03 2.60
N ALA A 141 0.41 0.90 1.35
CA ALA A 141 0.98 -0.04 0.40
C ALA A 141 2.48 0.23 0.21
N ASN A 142 3.31 -0.80 0.35
CA ASN A 142 4.74 -0.70 0.11
C ASN A 142 5.09 -0.89 -1.37
N LEU A 143 6.37 -1.05 -1.71
CA LEU A 143 6.83 -1.20 -3.10
C LEU A 143 6.13 -2.35 -3.86
N GLN A 144 5.77 -3.44 -3.17
CA GLN A 144 5.00 -4.56 -3.72
C GLN A 144 3.52 -4.57 -3.28
N GLY A 145 2.99 -3.44 -2.79
CA GLY A 145 1.66 -3.41 -2.18
C GLY A 145 1.65 -4.17 -0.86
N ILE A 146 1.07 -5.38 -0.86
CA ILE A 146 1.13 -6.36 0.23
C ILE A 146 1.58 -7.74 -0.27
N TRP A 147 1.90 -7.85 -1.57
CA TRP A 147 2.22 -9.12 -2.24
C TRP A 147 3.73 -9.33 -2.29
N ASN A 148 4.23 -10.03 -1.30
CA ASN A 148 5.63 -10.43 -1.21
C ASN A 148 5.75 -11.77 -0.47
N GLU A 149 6.41 -12.74 -1.07
CA GLU A 149 6.65 -14.05 -0.48
C GLU A 149 8.10 -14.23 0.02
N SER A 150 8.98 -13.27 -0.31
CA SER A 150 10.40 -13.37 0.00
C SER A 150 10.77 -12.65 1.28
N MET A 151 11.66 -13.24 2.08
CA MET A 151 12.31 -12.54 3.20
C MET A 151 13.40 -11.55 2.72
N GLN A 152 13.75 -11.60 1.44
CA GLN A 152 14.65 -10.66 0.77
C GLN A 152 13.97 -10.16 -0.51
N PRO A 153 12.90 -9.35 -0.38
CA PRO A 153 12.19 -8.82 -1.54
C PRO A 153 13.05 -7.83 -2.31
N PRO A 154 12.76 -7.63 -3.61
CA PRO A 154 13.40 -6.57 -4.38
C PRO A 154 13.30 -5.22 -3.65
N TRP A 155 14.42 -4.50 -3.54
CA TRP A 155 14.53 -3.19 -2.89
C TRP A 155 14.09 -3.19 -1.41
N GLY A 156 14.02 -4.37 -0.78
CA GLY A 156 13.62 -4.54 0.62
C GLY A 156 12.14 -4.23 0.91
N SER A 157 11.26 -4.15 -0.10
CA SER A 157 9.85 -3.72 0.04
C SER A 157 9.67 -2.41 0.80
N LYS A 158 10.66 -1.51 0.73
CA LYS A 158 10.59 -0.20 1.39
C LYS A 158 9.50 0.68 0.76
N PHE A 159 9.17 1.77 1.41
CA PHE A 159 8.39 2.85 0.81
C PHE A 159 9.34 3.71 -0.03
N THR A 160 9.40 3.41 -1.32
CA THR A 160 10.26 4.10 -2.28
C THR A 160 9.54 5.35 -2.74
N ILE A 161 9.95 6.50 -2.21
CA ILE A 161 9.27 7.79 -2.33
C ILE A 161 9.97 8.75 -3.31
N ASN A 162 10.73 8.21 -4.25
CA ASN A 162 11.23 8.96 -5.40
C ASN A 162 10.39 8.72 -6.66
N ILE A 163 9.36 7.87 -6.61
CA ILE A 163 8.32 7.66 -7.64
C ILE A 163 7.31 6.56 -7.27
N ASN A 164 7.76 5.41 -6.72
CA ASN A 164 6.92 4.20 -6.68
C ASN A 164 5.75 4.33 -5.70
N THR A 165 5.97 4.92 -4.54
CA THR A 165 4.90 5.15 -3.57
C THR A 165 3.86 6.11 -4.12
N GLU A 166 4.30 7.19 -4.75
CA GLU A 166 3.43 8.16 -5.44
C GLU A 166 2.59 7.45 -6.51
N MET A 167 3.22 6.66 -7.39
CA MET A 167 2.51 5.89 -8.42
C MET A 167 1.46 4.95 -7.85
N ASN A 168 1.72 4.32 -6.71
CA ASN A 168 0.74 3.45 -6.05
C ASN A 168 -0.53 4.22 -5.66
N TYR A 169 -0.42 5.52 -5.37
CA TYR A 169 -1.53 6.34 -4.88
C TYR A 169 -2.14 7.29 -5.91
N TRP A 170 -1.52 7.52 -7.07
CA TRP A 170 -2.08 8.38 -8.12
C TRP A 170 -3.51 8.04 -8.52
N LEU A 171 -3.87 6.76 -8.43
CA LEU A 171 -5.24 6.33 -8.77
C LEU A 171 -6.26 6.57 -7.65
N ALA A 172 -5.85 6.94 -6.43
CA ALA A 172 -6.75 7.03 -5.28
C ALA A 172 -7.88 8.03 -5.54
N GLN A 173 -7.54 9.24 -5.95
CA GLN A 173 -8.51 10.30 -6.17
C GLN A 173 -9.34 10.05 -7.44
N VAL A 174 -8.67 9.87 -8.58
CA VAL A 174 -9.34 9.63 -9.88
C VAL A 174 -10.12 8.32 -9.92
N GLY A 175 -9.73 7.34 -9.11
CA GLY A 175 -10.40 6.06 -8.96
C GLY A 175 -11.58 6.07 -7.98
N ALA A 176 -11.98 7.25 -7.44
CA ALA A 176 -13.02 7.41 -6.42
C ALA A 176 -12.74 6.63 -5.11
N LEU A 177 -11.49 6.66 -4.64
CA LEU A 177 -10.99 5.94 -3.49
C LEU A 177 -10.21 6.86 -2.50
N PRO A 178 -10.65 8.11 -2.25
CA PRO A 178 -9.85 9.10 -1.52
C PRO A 178 -9.49 8.67 -0.09
N GLU A 179 -10.31 7.87 0.56
CA GLU A 179 -10.01 7.42 1.92
C GLU A 179 -8.90 6.36 2.00
N LEU A 180 -8.50 5.75 0.88
CA LEU A 180 -7.45 4.72 0.86
C LEU A 180 -6.03 5.32 0.93
N ASP A 181 -5.89 6.63 0.82
CA ASP A 181 -4.63 7.33 1.01
C ASP A 181 -4.33 7.68 2.49
N LYS A 182 -5.30 7.48 3.39
CA LYS A 182 -5.10 7.76 4.83
C LYS A 182 -3.87 7.10 5.46
N PRO A 183 -3.51 5.85 5.14
CA PRO A 183 -2.28 5.26 5.66
C PRO A 183 -1.02 5.96 5.17
N LEU A 184 -1.01 6.50 3.94
CA LEU A 184 0.10 7.29 3.41
C LEU A 184 0.29 8.59 4.19
N TYR A 185 -0.80 9.26 4.56
CA TYR A 185 -0.72 10.48 5.37
C TYR A 185 -0.18 10.21 6.77
N LYS A 186 -0.57 9.09 7.38
CA LYS A 186 -0.01 8.66 8.66
C LYS A 186 1.51 8.43 8.57
N LEU A 187 1.98 7.86 7.46
CA LEU A 187 3.41 7.68 7.23
C LEU A 187 4.14 9.02 7.11
N LEU A 188 3.57 10.00 6.39
CA LEU A 188 4.14 11.35 6.31
C LEU A 188 4.18 12.06 7.67
N GLU A 189 3.10 11.98 8.44
CA GLU A 189 3.03 12.53 9.79
C GLU A 189 4.08 11.89 10.73
N LEU A 190 4.32 10.58 10.57
CA LEU A 190 5.37 9.86 11.31
C LEU A 190 6.78 10.28 10.88
N ALA A 191 7.00 10.49 9.59
CA ALA A 191 8.30 10.79 9.02
C ALA A 191 8.70 12.28 9.19
N GLN A 192 7.73 13.20 9.23
CA GLN A 192 8.00 14.64 9.28
C GLN A 192 8.96 15.05 10.41
N PRO A 193 8.78 14.68 11.70
CA PRO A 193 9.70 15.10 12.77
C PRO A 193 11.12 14.62 12.55
N ARG A 194 11.30 13.43 11.96
CA ARG A 194 12.63 12.90 11.61
C ARG A 194 13.23 13.65 10.43
N GLY A 195 12.40 13.98 9.43
CA GLY A 195 12.76 14.81 8.29
C GLY A 195 13.17 16.22 8.70
N GLU A 196 12.55 16.81 9.72
CA GLU A 196 12.96 18.10 10.29
C GLU A 196 14.35 18.03 10.94
N ALA A 197 14.62 16.96 11.68
CA ALA A 197 15.94 16.73 12.26
C ALA A 197 17.02 16.57 11.18
N VAL A 198 16.73 15.84 10.10
CA VAL A 198 17.64 15.64 8.96
C VAL A 198 17.84 16.94 8.17
N ALA A 199 16.77 17.70 7.88
CA ALA A 199 16.86 19.01 7.24
C ALA A 199 17.80 19.95 7.98
N LYS A 200 17.65 20.02 9.30
CA LYS A 200 18.52 20.84 10.15
C LYS A 200 19.96 20.33 10.18
N ALA A 201 20.15 19.02 10.38
CA ALA A 201 21.49 18.46 10.61
C ALA A 201 22.33 18.37 9.33
N TYR A 202 21.73 18.02 8.18
CA TYR A 202 22.45 17.78 6.94
C TYR A 202 22.51 19.01 6.03
N TYR A 203 21.50 19.87 6.09
CA TYR A 203 21.32 20.97 5.17
C TYR A 203 21.29 22.35 5.85
N GLY A 204 21.24 22.42 7.19
CA GLY A 204 21.06 23.68 7.92
C GLY A 204 19.72 24.37 7.63
N ALA A 205 18.76 23.64 7.05
CA ALA A 205 17.48 24.14 6.55
C ALA A 205 16.36 23.97 7.58
N ARG A 206 15.34 24.82 7.47
CA ARG A 206 14.05 24.65 8.15
C ARG A 206 13.21 23.58 7.43
N GLY A 207 11.99 23.37 7.94
CA GLY A 207 11.06 22.41 7.35
C GLY A 207 11.53 20.98 7.45
N PHE A 208 11.14 20.12 6.53
CA PHE A 208 11.54 18.70 6.54
C PHE A 208 11.96 18.20 5.16
N VAL A 209 12.83 17.22 5.16
CA VAL A 209 13.31 16.49 3.98
C VAL A 209 13.14 15.01 4.18
N LEU A 210 12.70 14.31 3.13
CA LEU A 210 12.83 12.87 2.99
C LEU A 210 13.62 12.59 1.72
N HIS A 211 14.36 11.47 1.73
CA HIS A 211 15.15 11.05 0.58
C HIS A 211 14.40 10.01 -0.24
N HIS A 212 15.09 9.18 -1.04
CA HIS A 212 14.45 8.30 -2.02
C HIS A 212 13.60 7.18 -1.40
N ASN A 213 13.86 6.79 -0.16
CA ASN A 213 13.14 5.76 0.58
C ASN A 213 12.84 6.22 2.01
N THR A 214 11.75 5.70 2.55
CA THR A 214 11.47 5.68 3.99
C THR A 214 11.05 4.28 4.42
N ASP A 215 10.80 4.08 5.69
CA ASP A 215 10.44 2.79 6.27
C ASP A 215 9.27 2.90 7.26
N VAL A 216 8.96 1.80 7.93
CA VAL A 216 7.87 1.72 8.90
C VAL A 216 8.06 2.58 10.15
N TRP A 217 9.26 3.11 10.37
CA TRP A 217 9.58 4.04 11.44
C TRP A 217 9.63 5.50 10.98
N GLY A 218 9.48 5.74 9.68
CA GLY A 218 9.54 7.08 9.08
C GLY A 218 10.96 7.63 8.99
N ASP A 219 11.96 6.79 8.76
CA ASP A 219 13.34 7.23 8.64
C ASP A 219 13.51 8.16 7.42
N ALA A 220 14.27 9.24 7.64
CA ALA A 220 14.39 10.34 6.69
C ALA A 220 15.81 10.48 6.09
N VAL A 221 16.78 9.77 6.63
CA VAL A 221 18.17 9.81 6.13
C VAL A 221 18.29 9.09 4.78
N PRO A 222 19.27 9.42 3.92
CA PRO A 222 19.56 8.63 2.75
C PRO A 222 19.87 7.18 3.11
N VAL A 223 19.15 6.22 2.52
CA VAL A 223 19.41 4.79 2.66
C VAL A 223 20.03 4.24 1.36
N ASP A 224 20.52 3.00 1.38
CA ASP A 224 21.13 2.31 0.23
C ASP A 224 22.37 3.01 -0.38
N GLY A 225 23.04 3.86 0.42
CA GLY A 225 24.27 4.56 0.02
C GLY A 225 24.04 5.96 -0.56
N ILE A 226 25.09 6.77 -0.55
CA ILE A 226 25.02 8.19 -0.93
C ILE A 226 24.68 8.34 -2.42
N GLY A 227 25.28 7.53 -3.29
CA GLY A 227 25.12 7.68 -4.74
C GLY A 227 23.72 7.46 -5.29
N SER A 228 22.90 6.65 -4.60
CA SER A 228 21.49 6.40 -4.97
C SER A 228 20.50 6.95 -3.94
N GLY A 229 20.96 7.16 -2.71
CA GLY A 229 20.09 7.51 -1.58
C GLY A 229 19.73 8.99 -1.49
N ILE A 230 20.63 9.89 -1.90
CA ILE A 230 20.39 11.33 -1.80
C ILE A 230 19.37 11.76 -2.87
N TRP A 231 18.16 12.08 -2.39
CA TRP A 231 17.05 12.57 -3.19
C TRP A 231 16.23 13.57 -2.36
N PRO A 232 16.66 14.83 -2.22
CA PRO A 232 16.06 15.78 -1.27
C PRO A 232 14.63 16.22 -1.64
N MET A 233 14.06 15.66 -2.70
CA MET A 233 12.71 15.96 -3.18
C MET A 233 11.64 15.01 -2.64
N GLY A 234 12.00 13.88 -1.98
CA GLY A 234 11.05 12.84 -1.59
C GLY A 234 9.92 13.35 -0.70
N GLY A 235 10.24 14.16 0.32
CA GLY A 235 9.23 14.75 1.21
C GLY A 235 8.32 15.74 0.49
N ALA A 236 8.86 16.57 -0.37
CA ALA A 236 8.10 17.56 -1.13
C ALA A 236 7.18 16.88 -2.14
N TRP A 237 7.68 15.91 -2.90
CA TRP A 237 6.87 15.20 -3.90
C TRP A 237 5.74 14.41 -3.25
N LEU A 238 6.06 13.59 -2.25
CA LEU A 238 5.04 12.81 -1.56
C LEU A 238 3.96 13.68 -0.90
N SER A 239 4.31 14.90 -0.48
CA SER A 239 3.34 15.85 0.10
C SER A 239 2.29 16.34 -0.92
N LEU A 240 2.53 16.23 -2.23
CA LEU A 240 1.55 16.60 -3.25
C LEU A 240 0.31 15.68 -3.21
N GLU A 241 0.43 14.46 -2.74
CA GLU A 241 -0.71 13.56 -2.56
C GLU A 241 -1.75 14.14 -1.57
N LEU A 242 -1.28 14.92 -0.56
CA LEU A 242 -2.18 15.60 0.36
C LEU A 242 -2.93 16.75 -0.31
N TRP A 243 -2.26 17.45 -1.24
CA TRP A 243 -2.91 18.48 -2.03
C TRP A 243 -3.95 17.89 -2.98
N GLU A 244 -3.62 16.78 -3.66
CA GLU A 244 -4.54 16.06 -4.54
C GLU A 244 -5.81 15.62 -3.79
N HIS A 245 -5.67 15.09 -2.58
CA HIS A 245 -6.83 14.76 -1.75
C HIS A 245 -7.74 15.97 -1.54
N TYR A 246 -7.16 17.11 -1.14
CA TYR A 246 -7.94 18.34 -0.98
C TYR A 246 -8.57 18.81 -2.31
N ALA A 247 -7.82 18.78 -3.40
CA ALA A 247 -8.29 19.24 -4.70
C ALA A 247 -9.52 18.43 -5.20
N PHE A 248 -9.56 17.13 -4.91
CA PHE A 248 -10.67 16.26 -5.28
C PHE A 248 -11.83 16.26 -4.28
N THR A 249 -11.57 16.44 -2.99
CA THR A 249 -12.59 16.33 -1.94
C THR A 249 -13.16 17.67 -1.49
N GLY A 250 -12.39 18.75 -1.62
CA GLY A 250 -12.73 20.07 -1.08
C GLY A 250 -12.73 20.15 0.45
N ASP A 251 -12.13 19.15 1.14
CA ASP A 251 -12.10 19.09 2.62
C ASP A 251 -11.20 20.17 3.21
N GLN A 252 -11.78 21.31 3.55
CA GLN A 252 -11.10 22.46 4.15
C GLN A 252 -10.50 22.13 5.53
N GLN A 253 -11.17 21.31 6.31
CA GLN A 253 -10.67 20.92 7.62
C GLN A 253 -9.42 20.04 7.49
N TYR A 254 -9.46 19.08 6.59
CA TYR A 254 -8.30 18.25 6.27
C TYR A 254 -7.12 19.12 5.78
N LEU A 255 -7.38 20.02 4.85
CA LEU A 255 -6.35 20.95 4.36
C LEU A 255 -5.71 21.72 5.51
N ALA A 256 -6.51 22.39 6.34
CA ALA A 256 -6.01 23.27 7.38
C ALA A 256 -5.23 22.52 8.48
N VAL A 257 -5.73 21.33 8.88
CA VAL A 257 -5.22 20.63 10.08
C VAL A 257 -4.13 19.63 9.74
N ARG A 258 -4.20 18.99 8.57
CA ARG A 258 -3.27 17.89 8.20
C ARG A 258 -2.37 18.24 7.02
N ALA A 259 -2.93 18.62 5.89
CA ALA A 259 -2.18 18.79 4.66
C ALA A 259 -1.28 20.04 4.70
N TYR A 260 -1.83 21.20 5.04
CA TYR A 260 -1.10 22.46 5.01
C TYR A 260 0.15 22.52 5.90
N PRO A 261 0.14 22.00 7.15
CA PRO A 261 1.36 21.96 7.96
C PRO A 261 2.52 21.20 7.29
N ILE A 262 2.22 20.06 6.66
CA ILE A 262 3.22 19.22 5.98
C ILE A 262 3.69 19.93 4.68
N LEU A 263 2.78 20.40 3.85
CA LEU A 263 3.10 21.15 2.61
C LEU A 263 3.94 22.39 2.92
N ARG A 264 3.58 23.12 3.96
CA ARG A 264 4.34 24.29 4.41
C ARG A 264 5.75 23.92 4.82
N ALA A 265 5.91 22.84 5.59
CA ALA A 265 7.23 22.40 6.05
C ALA A 265 8.09 21.91 4.88
N ALA A 266 7.52 21.21 3.90
CA ALA A 266 8.20 20.84 2.67
C ALA A 266 8.66 22.07 1.88
N GLY A 267 7.77 23.06 1.71
CA GLY A 267 8.11 24.33 1.05
C GLY A 267 9.19 25.13 1.79
N GLN A 268 9.19 25.15 3.11
CA GLN A 268 10.24 25.81 3.90
C GLN A 268 11.61 25.18 3.67
N PHE A 269 11.68 23.85 3.58
CA PHE A 269 12.92 23.16 3.25
C PHE A 269 13.46 23.58 1.87
N LEU A 270 12.61 23.59 0.86
CA LEU A 270 13.03 23.97 -0.49
C LEU A 270 13.50 25.43 -0.57
N LEU A 271 12.82 26.35 0.12
CA LEU A 271 13.21 27.75 0.18
C LEU A 271 14.60 27.97 0.81
N ASP A 272 14.98 27.12 1.76
CA ASP A 272 16.31 27.21 2.41
C ASP A 272 17.37 26.40 1.65
N TYR A 273 16.97 25.37 0.91
CA TYR A 273 17.86 24.45 0.20
C TYR A 273 18.27 24.97 -1.19
N LEU A 274 17.31 25.55 -1.92
CA LEU A 274 17.57 26.07 -3.26
C LEU A 274 18.39 27.34 -3.19
N THR A 275 19.37 27.45 -4.08
CA THR A 275 20.22 28.66 -4.21
C THR A 275 19.98 29.30 -5.57
N PRO A 276 19.84 30.65 -5.63
CA PRO A 276 19.66 31.33 -6.90
C PRO A 276 20.86 31.09 -7.84
N ASP A 277 20.58 30.87 -9.11
CA ASP A 277 21.60 30.90 -10.17
C ASP A 277 21.99 32.33 -10.53
N SER A 278 22.85 32.50 -11.56
CA SER A 278 23.31 33.82 -12.05
C SER A 278 22.16 34.73 -12.53
N ASP A 279 21.03 34.16 -12.92
CA ASP A 279 19.87 34.85 -13.46
C ASP A 279 18.77 35.08 -12.39
N GLY A 280 19.02 34.60 -11.16
CA GLY A 280 18.11 34.73 -10.02
C GLY A 280 17.04 33.65 -9.95
N HIS A 281 17.10 32.60 -10.77
CA HIS A 281 16.21 31.42 -10.66
C HIS A 281 16.62 30.51 -9.50
N LEU A 282 15.63 29.94 -8.81
CA LEU A 282 15.84 28.97 -7.73
C LEU A 282 15.82 27.53 -8.26
#